data_d11fba6c1eb7979ae03d649a780a6b6e
#
_entry.id   d11fba6c1eb7979ae03d649a780a6b6e
#
_cell.length_a   1.000
_cell.length_b   1.000
_cell.length_c   1.000
_cell.angle_alpha   90.00
_cell.angle_beta   90.00
_cell.angle_gamma   90.00
#
_symmetry.space_group_name_H-M   'P 1'
#
loop_
_entity.id
_entity.type
_entity.pdbx_description
1 polymer ?
#
loop_
_entity_poly.entity_id
_entity_poly.type
_entity_poly.pdbx_seq_one_letter_code
_entity_poly.pdbx_strand_id
1 'polypeptide(L)'
;MTYIFESGLAHHIEGLIQQKRADGYAYNSEEKLLKRFDTFCVQNYPELTTVTYEMAAKWSEARPGEGDAYHNRRMSIVKVLSEYILSLGQEAYIPNFFSKAYRPVLYIPSKEEVKELLQKMDIRTSHN
;
A
#
# COMPACT_ATOMS: atom_id res chain seq x y z
N MET A 1 12.18 -14.20 15.80
CA MET A 1 12.86 -12.99 16.24
C MET A 1 11.96 -11.78 16.06
N THR A 2 11.97 -10.88 17.01
CA THR A 2 11.07 -9.74 17.00
C THR A 2 11.85 -8.46 16.78
N TYR A 3 11.40 -7.63 15.86
CA TYR A 3 12.01 -6.33 15.63
C TYR A 3 11.44 -5.31 16.61
N ILE A 4 12.24 -4.34 16.93
CA ILE A 4 11.80 -3.22 17.77
C ILE A 4 11.43 -2.06 16.85
N PHE A 5 10.21 -1.56 17.01
CA PHE A 5 9.71 -0.46 16.21
C PHE A 5 9.73 0.80 17.07
N GLU A 6 10.19 1.91 16.48
CA GLU A 6 10.46 3.12 17.25
C GLU A 6 9.78 4.37 16.72
N SER A 7 9.16 4.29 15.54
CA SER A 7 8.50 5.46 14.97
C SER A 7 7.18 5.74 15.66
N GLY A 8 6.56 6.86 15.27
CA GLY A 8 5.23 7.16 15.78
C GLY A 8 4.17 6.17 15.34
N LEU A 9 4.48 5.35 14.32
CA LEU A 9 3.56 4.31 13.86
C LEU A 9 3.85 2.95 14.49
N ALA A 10 4.82 2.87 15.40
CA ALA A 10 5.24 1.58 15.97
C ALA A 10 4.07 0.79 16.54
N HIS A 11 3.18 1.46 17.24
CA HIS A 11 2.03 0.82 17.84
C HIS A 11 1.14 0.19 16.79
N HIS A 12 0.90 0.91 15.70
CA HIS A 12 0.06 0.39 14.62
C HIS A 12 0.75 -0.77 13.89
N ILE A 13 2.06 -0.66 13.69
CA ILE A 13 2.81 -1.71 13.02
C ILE A 13 2.75 -3.00 13.84
N GLU A 14 2.98 -2.88 15.14
CA GLU A 14 2.92 -4.05 16.02
C GLU A 14 1.53 -4.66 16.05
N GLY A 15 0.51 -3.82 16.12
CA GLY A 15 -0.86 -4.31 16.11
C GLY A 15 -1.21 -5.04 14.82
N LEU A 16 -0.76 -4.51 13.69
CA LEU A 16 -1.01 -5.15 12.41
C LEU A 16 -0.35 -6.53 12.36
N ILE A 17 0.91 -6.60 12.79
CA ILE A 17 1.63 -7.87 12.76
C ILE A 17 0.94 -8.89 13.66
N GLN A 18 0.52 -8.48 14.84
CA GLN A 18 -0.18 -9.37 15.75
C GLN A 18 -1.49 -9.88 15.14
N GLN A 19 -2.22 -8.98 14.50
CA GLN A 19 -3.48 -9.37 13.87
C GLN A 19 -3.25 -10.40 12.78
N LYS A 20 -2.26 -10.17 11.93
CA LYS A 20 -1.99 -11.09 10.83
C LYS A 20 -1.54 -12.45 11.33
N ARG A 21 -0.73 -12.48 12.37
CA ARG A 21 -0.28 -13.75 12.95
C ARG A 21 -1.42 -14.49 13.62
N ALA A 22 -2.32 -13.75 14.25
CA ALA A 22 -3.51 -14.38 14.83
C ALA A 22 -4.40 -14.99 13.75
N ASP A 23 -4.38 -14.42 12.54
CA ASP A 23 -5.14 -14.94 11.42
C ASP A 23 -4.43 -16.10 10.71
N GLY A 24 -3.25 -16.49 11.18
CA GLY A 24 -2.56 -17.65 10.63
C GLY A 24 -1.38 -17.32 9.71
N TYR A 25 -1.07 -16.04 9.49
CA TYR A 25 0.05 -15.68 8.64
C TYR A 25 1.34 -15.63 9.44
N ALA A 26 2.43 -16.14 8.87
CA ALA A 26 3.73 -16.03 9.52
C ALA A 26 4.20 -14.57 9.54
N TYR A 27 4.00 -13.87 8.43
CA TYR A 27 4.26 -12.44 8.30
C TYR A 27 5.71 -12.04 8.52
N ASN A 28 6.64 -12.95 8.24
CA ASN A 28 8.05 -12.69 8.53
C ASN A 28 8.68 -11.71 7.54
N SER A 29 8.44 -11.91 6.26
CA SER A 29 8.97 -11.00 5.24
C SER A 29 8.35 -9.61 5.39
N GLU A 30 7.08 -9.59 5.69
CA GLU A 30 6.34 -8.35 5.85
C GLU A 30 6.85 -7.59 7.08
N GLU A 31 7.20 -8.31 8.13
CA GLU A 31 7.75 -7.66 9.32
C GLU A 31 9.06 -6.96 8.98
N LYS A 32 9.90 -7.58 8.15
CA LYS A 32 11.14 -6.94 7.73
C LYS A 32 10.88 -5.64 6.97
N LEU A 33 9.92 -5.68 6.06
CA LEU A 33 9.57 -4.48 5.30
C LEU A 33 9.01 -3.40 6.20
N LEU A 34 8.18 -3.80 7.16
CA LEU A 34 7.63 -2.85 8.12
C LEU A 34 8.73 -2.24 8.98
N LYS A 35 9.76 -3.02 9.32
CA LYS A 35 10.88 -2.47 10.05
C LYS A 35 11.63 -1.43 9.22
N ARG A 36 11.80 -1.68 7.94
CA ARG A 36 12.41 -0.69 7.07
C ARG A 36 11.58 0.58 6.98
N PHE A 37 10.26 0.42 6.89
CA PHE A 37 9.37 1.57 6.87
C PHE A 37 9.43 2.32 8.19
N ASP A 38 9.48 1.59 9.31
CA ASP A 38 9.61 2.19 10.63
C ASP A 38 10.87 3.05 10.73
N THR A 39 12.00 2.51 10.28
CA THR A 39 13.25 3.25 10.28
C THR A 39 13.16 4.49 9.41
N PHE A 40 12.54 4.35 8.24
CA PHE A 40 12.32 5.48 7.34
C PHE A 40 11.52 6.58 8.05
N CYS A 41 10.49 6.19 8.78
CA CYS A 41 9.66 7.16 9.51
C CYS A 41 10.44 7.83 10.63
N VAL A 42 11.26 7.08 11.35
CA VAL A 42 12.09 7.66 12.40
C VAL A 42 13.03 8.72 11.82
N GLN A 43 13.59 8.46 10.66
CA GLN A 43 14.56 9.35 10.06
C GLN A 43 13.94 10.57 9.39
N ASN A 44 12.75 10.43 8.86
CA ASN A 44 12.14 11.49 8.07
C ASN A 44 10.90 12.13 8.70
N TYR A 45 10.16 11.37 9.49
CA TYR A 45 8.89 11.85 10.05
C TYR A 45 8.71 11.34 11.48
N PRO A 46 9.64 11.71 12.38
CA PRO A 46 9.63 11.12 13.74
C PRO A 46 8.38 11.45 14.54
N GLU A 47 7.67 12.51 14.18
CA GLU A 47 6.52 12.95 14.95
C GLU A 47 5.18 12.49 14.40
N LEU A 48 5.18 11.89 13.21
CA LEU A 48 3.92 11.46 12.61
C LEU A 48 3.50 10.11 13.18
N THR A 49 2.20 9.99 13.39
CA THR A 49 1.62 8.78 14.00
C THR A 49 0.70 8.04 13.03
N THR A 50 0.64 8.47 11.79
CA THR A 50 -0.15 7.78 10.77
C THR A 50 0.52 7.97 9.42
N VAL A 51 0.04 7.23 8.42
CA VAL A 51 0.56 7.35 7.06
C VAL A 51 -0.05 8.58 6.42
N THR A 52 0.82 9.46 5.91
CA THR A 52 0.39 10.67 5.21
C THR A 52 0.75 10.57 3.74
N TYR A 53 0.17 11.45 2.94
CA TYR A 53 0.49 11.49 1.53
C TYR A 53 1.99 11.73 1.29
N GLU A 54 2.56 12.70 2.01
CA GLU A 54 3.97 13.03 1.82
C GLU A 54 4.87 11.85 2.17
N MET A 55 4.54 11.18 3.26
CA MET A 55 5.28 10.00 3.68
C MET A 55 5.22 8.91 2.62
N ALA A 56 4.02 8.66 2.10
CA ALA A 56 3.83 7.63 1.09
C ALA A 56 4.54 8.00 -0.21
N ALA A 57 4.49 9.27 -0.60
CA ALA A 57 5.14 9.72 -1.83
C ALA A 57 6.66 9.55 -1.73
N LYS A 58 7.23 9.92 -0.60
CA LYS A 58 8.68 9.78 -0.42
C LYS A 58 9.09 8.31 -0.37
N TRP A 59 8.30 7.51 0.31
CA TRP A 59 8.57 6.07 0.39
C TRP A 59 8.47 5.41 -0.99
N SER A 60 7.65 5.97 -1.88
CA SER A 60 7.44 5.40 -3.20
C SER A 60 8.58 5.67 -4.18
N GLU A 61 9.53 6.54 -3.82
CA GLU A 61 10.62 6.86 -4.73
C GLU A 61 11.44 5.61 -5.03
N ALA A 62 11.67 5.39 -6.33
CA ALA A 62 12.43 4.22 -6.75
C ALA A 62 13.87 4.32 -6.27
N ARG A 63 14.46 3.18 -5.95
CA ARG A 63 15.83 3.12 -5.47
C ARG A 63 16.71 2.47 -6.52
N PRO A 64 18.00 2.83 -6.55
CA PRO A 64 18.91 2.23 -7.54
C PRO A 64 18.87 0.72 -7.46
N GLY A 65 18.71 0.07 -8.61
CA GLY A 65 18.69 -1.38 -8.67
C GLY A 65 17.40 -2.03 -8.21
N GLU A 66 16.40 -1.23 -7.83
CA GLU A 66 15.14 -1.78 -7.37
C GLU A 66 14.27 -2.16 -8.55
N GLY A 67 13.79 -3.40 -8.56
CA GLY A 67 12.86 -3.84 -9.59
C GLY A 67 11.43 -3.45 -9.25
N ASP A 68 10.56 -3.51 -10.27
CA ASP A 68 9.16 -3.12 -10.09
C ASP A 68 8.45 -4.00 -9.05
N ALA A 69 8.74 -5.30 -9.06
CA ALA A 69 8.08 -6.20 -8.12
C ALA A 69 8.39 -5.84 -6.67
N TYR A 70 9.66 -5.54 -6.39
CA TYR A 70 10.04 -5.19 -5.03
C TYR A 70 9.48 -3.83 -4.64
N HIS A 71 9.51 -2.88 -5.57
CA HIS A 71 8.92 -1.57 -5.32
C HIS A 71 7.45 -1.71 -4.94
N ASN A 72 6.71 -2.49 -5.72
CA ASN A 72 5.29 -2.66 -5.46
C ASN A 72 5.04 -3.39 -4.14
N ARG A 73 5.94 -4.29 -3.78
CA ARG A 73 5.82 -4.96 -2.49
C ARG A 73 6.01 -3.99 -1.35
N ARG A 74 6.97 -3.07 -1.48
CA ARG A 74 7.15 -2.02 -0.47
C ARG A 74 5.91 -1.15 -0.34
N MET A 75 5.29 -0.83 -1.48
CA MET A 75 4.09 -0.02 -1.45
C MET A 75 2.90 -0.76 -0.87
N SER A 76 2.79 -2.06 -1.20
CA SER A 76 1.68 -2.87 -0.71
C SER A 76 1.66 -2.96 0.80
N ILE A 77 2.83 -3.11 1.42
CA ILE A 77 2.86 -3.26 2.87
C ILE A 77 2.39 -1.98 3.56
N VAL A 78 2.73 -0.83 3.00
CA VAL A 78 2.27 0.44 3.56
C VAL A 78 0.78 0.61 3.34
N LYS A 79 0.29 0.17 2.18
CA LYS A 79 -1.15 0.21 1.93
C LYS A 79 -1.92 -0.62 2.94
N VAL A 80 -1.42 -1.82 3.24
CA VAL A 80 -2.06 -2.68 4.23
C VAL A 80 -2.03 -2.01 5.60
N LEU A 81 -0.92 -1.38 5.96
CA LEU A 81 -0.83 -0.67 7.23
C LEU A 81 -1.85 0.47 7.29
N SER A 82 -1.98 1.23 6.21
CA SER A 82 -2.95 2.31 6.17
C SER A 82 -4.37 1.80 6.34
N GLU A 83 -4.69 0.70 5.67
CA GLU A 83 -6.01 0.09 5.81
C GLU A 83 -6.27 -0.38 7.22
N TYR A 84 -5.23 -0.91 7.88
CA TYR A 84 -5.35 -1.32 9.27
C TYR A 84 -5.66 -0.13 10.16
N ILE A 85 -4.93 0.98 9.97
CA ILE A 85 -5.15 2.19 10.77
C ILE A 85 -6.58 2.70 10.57
N LEU A 86 -7.05 2.70 9.32
CA LEU A 86 -8.42 3.12 9.04
C LEU A 86 -9.43 2.23 9.72
N SER A 87 -9.15 0.93 9.80
CA SER A 87 -10.07 0.00 10.45
C SER A 87 -10.20 0.27 11.94
N LEU A 88 -9.23 0.95 12.52
CA LEU A 88 -9.29 1.35 13.93
C LEU A 88 -10.04 2.66 14.14
N GLY A 89 -10.56 3.25 13.05
CA GLY A 89 -11.28 4.49 13.14
C GLY A 89 -10.42 5.73 13.07
N GLN A 90 -9.15 5.57 12.71
CA GLN A 90 -8.23 6.70 12.59
C GLN A 90 -7.97 7.00 11.12
N GLU A 91 -7.54 8.22 10.84
CA GLU A 91 -7.28 8.64 9.48
C GLU A 91 -5.92 8.14 9.01
N ALA A 92 -5.85 7.76 7.75
CA ALA A 92 -4.60 7.38 7.11
C ALA A 92 -4.75 7.54 5.61
N TYR A 93 -3.66 7.92 4.95
CA TYR A 93 -3.66 7.99 3.50
C TYR A 93 -3.36 6.62 2.93
N ILE A 94 -4.16 6.17 1.97
CA ILE A 94 -3.93 4.88 1.32
C ILE A 94 -3.07 5.12 0.08
N PRO A 95 -1.83 4.61 0.06
CA PRO A 95 -0.94 4.84 -1.08
C PRO A 95 -1.41 4.15 -2.34
N ASN A 96 -1.18 4.81 -3.49
CA ASN A 96 -1.45 4.21 -4.77
C ASN A 96 -0.30 4.48 -5.76
N PHE A 97 0.92 4.57 -5.25
CA PHE A 97 2.11 4.85 -6.05
C PHE A 97 2.77 3.56 -6.51
N PHE A 98 2.09 2.83 -7.39
CA PHE A 98 2.60 1.55 -7.87
C PHE A 98 3.24 1.72 -9.24
N SER A 99 4.29 0.94 -9.51
CA SER A 99 4.94 0.97 -10.80
C SER A 99 4.12 0.17 -11.81
N LYS A 100 4.48 0.30 -13.07
CA LYS A 100 3.71 -0.30 -14.15
C LYS A 100 3.59 -1.81 -14.06
N ALA A 101 4.61 -2.46 -13.48
CA ALA A 101 4.58 -3.92 -13.40
C ALA A 101 3.46 -4.41 -12.49
N TYR A 102 3.00 -3.57 -11.58
CA TYR A 102 1.89 -3.91 -10.72
C TYR A 102 0.62 -3.37 -11.35
N ARG A 103 -0.08 -4.23 -12.04
CA ARG A 103 -1.38 -3.86 -12.59
C ARG A 103 -2.45 -4.59 -11.81
N PRO A 104 -3.43 -3.87 -11.29
CA PRO A 104 -4.56 -4.56 -10.69
C PRO A 104 -5.14 -5.52 -11.71
N VAL A 105 -5.78 -6.54 -11.20
CA VAL A 105 -6.48 -7.46 -12.07
C VAL A 105 -7.42 -6.71 -13.00
N LEU A 106 -7.98 -5.63 -12.50
CA LEU A 106 -8.89 -4.84 -13.31
C LEU A 106 -8.12 -4.04 -14.34
N TYR A 107 -8.47 -4.28 -15.59
CA TYR A 107 -7.97 -3.48 -16.68
C TYR A 107 -8.76 -2.19 -16.74
N ILE A 108 -8.06 -1.07 -16.80
CA ILE A 108 -8.73 0.21 -16.93
C ILE A 108 -8.59 0.67 -18.37
N PRO A 109 -9.68 0.61 -19.14
CA PRO A 109 -9.59 0.96 -20.55
C PRO A 109 -9.35 2.46 -20.74
N SER A 110 -8.84 2.79 -21.91
CA SER A 110 -8.68 4.17 -22.29
C SER A 110 -10.05 4.81 -22.46
N LYS A 111 -10.07 6.12 -22.57
CA LYS A 111 -11.34 6.81 -22.77
C LYS A 111 -12.04 6.34 -24.02
N GLU A 112 -11.29 6.08 -25.06
CA GLU A 112 -11.89 5.61 -26.31
C GLU A 112 -12.47 4.23 -26.16
N GLU A 113 -11.78 3.38 -25.43
CA GLU A 113 -12.28 2.03 -25.21
C GLU A 113 -13.56 2.05 -24.39
N VAL A 114 -13.59 2.90 -23.38
CA VAL A 114 -14.79 3.04 -22.56
C VAL A 114 -15.95 3.52 -23.43
N LYS A 115 -15.68 4.49 -24.30
CA LYS A 115 -16.70 5.03 -25.16
C LYS A 115 -17.27 3.97 -26.08
N GLU A 116 -16.41 3.16 -26.67
CA GLU A 116 -16.85 2.07 -27.52
C GLU A 116 -17.67 1.05 -26.76
N LEU A 117 -17.23 0.70 -25.57
CA LEU A 117 -17.96 -0.25 -24.76
C LEU A 117 -19.36 0.26 -24.43
N LEU A 118 -19.44 1.54 -24.07
CA LEU A 118 -20.73 2.13 -23.75
C LEU A 118 -21.64 2.16 -24.94
N GLN A 119 -21.11 2.48 -26.10
CA GLN A 119 -21.91 2.49 -27.32
C GLN A 119 -22.46 1.12 -27.64
N LYS A 120 -21.65 0.09 -27.51
CA LYS A 120 -22.09 -1.26 -27.76
C LYS A 120 -23.15 -1.70 -26.77
N MET A 121 -22.97 -1.29 -25.53
CA MET A 121 -23.93 -1.63 -24.49
C MET A 121 -25.26 -0.93 -24.72
N ASP A 122 -25.19 0.33 -25.16
CA ASP A 122 -26.43 1.05 -25.46
C ASP A 122 -27.20 0.42 -26.57
N ILE A 123 -26.48 -0.11 -27.56
CA ILE A 123 -27.14 -0.73 -28.68
C ILE A 123 -27.85 -1.99 -28.27
N ARG A 124 -27.33 -2.64 -27.31
CA ARG A 124 -27.89 -3.87 -26.88
C ARG A 124 -28.26 -3.83 -25.45
N THR A 125 -27.97 -2.88 -25.04
CA THR A 125 -28.26 -2.84 -23.76
C THR A 125 -29.09 -2.61 -23.83
N SER A 126 -28.05 -2.59 -25.29
CA SER A 126 -27.98 -2.68 -25.72
C SER A 126 -27.36 -3.00 -26.21
N HIS A 127 -26.85 -3.18 -26.82
CA HIS A 127 -26.31 -3.56 -27.20
C HIS A 127 -25.85 -3.83 -27.27
N ASN A 128 -26.04 -3.84 -27.70
CA ASN A 128 -25.74 -3.98 -27.89
C ASN A 128 -25.96 -4.19 -27.73
#